data_b6e087505442d0453b27ec71550b3698
#
_entry.id   b6e087505442d0453b27ec71550b3698
#
_cell.length_a   1.000
_cell.length_b   1.000
_cell.length_c   1.000
_cell.angle_alpha   90.00
_cell.angle_beta   90.00
_cell.angle_gamma   90.00
#
_symmetry.space_group_name_H-M   'P 1'
#
loop_
_entity.id
_entity.type
_entity.pdbx_description
1 polymer ?
#
loop_
_entity_poly.entity_id
_entity_poly.type
_entity_poly.pdbx_seq_one_letter_code
_entity_poly.pdbx_strand_id
1 'polypeptide(L)'
;MPYSKKRKHDPRLPETIPGIPDAVAIVQRTVQAPPDRVFAVLADGWTYSDWVVGTAHIRDVDPGWPAPGSKLHHKAGPWPLSLHDSSTVVACEPNRSMTMTVGLWPLGEGTVKFELEPAGAAATRVTMHEDFHAGPLQWMRNKINDLVLHRRNIESLRRLADIAEREKARNLS
;
A
#
# COMPACT_ATOMS: atom_id res chain seq x y z
N MET A 1 -12.93 33.11 -24.31
CA MET A 1 -13.82 32.32 -23.43
C MET A 1 -13.28 30.89 -23.40
N PRO A 2 -12.65 30.38 -22.32
CA PRO A 2 -12.17 29.02 -22.30
C PRO A 2 -13.28 28.08 -21.86
N TYR A 3 -13.50 27.04 -22.65
CA TYR A 3 -14.48 25.98 -22.52
C TYR A 3 -14.10 25.07 -21.31
N SER A 4 -14.77 25.24 -20.18
CA SER A 4 -14.66 24.36 -19.02
C SER A 4 -15.40 23.06 -19.31
N LYS A 5 -14.64 21.99 -19.63
CA LYS A 5 -15.17 20.64 -19.80
C LYS A 5 -15.43 20.05 -18.42
N LYS A 6 -16.65 20.17 -17.88
CA LYS A 6 -17.09 19.45 -16.68
C LYS A 6 -16.94 17.95 -16.95
N ARG A 7 -16.05 17.27 -16.20
CA ARG A 7 -15.95 15.81 -16.19
C ARG A 7 -17.26 15.24 -15.63
N LYS A 8 -17.87 14.32 -16.36
CA LYS A 8 -19.03 13.57 -15.89
C LYS A 8 -18.57 12.68 -14.73
N HIS A 9 -19.26 12.81 -13.59
CA HIS A 9 -19.11 11.92 -12.44
C HIS A 9 -19.48 10.49 -12.85
N ASP A 10 -18.55 9.53 -12.74
CA ASP A 10 -18.80 8.10 -12.90
C ASP A 10 -19.11 7.54 -11.50
N PRO A 11 -20.36 7.09 -11.22
CA PRO A 11 -20.76 6.61 -9.90
C PRO A 11 -20.07 5.32 -9.46
N ARG A 12 -19.22 4.73 -10.28
CA ARG A 12 -18.46 3.51 -9.99
C ARG A 12 -17.05 3.79 -9.46
N LEU A 13 -16.64 5.07 -9.49
CA LEU A 13 -15.36 5.47 -8.89
C LEU A 13 -15.60 5.89 -7.45
N PRO A 14 -14.77 5.44 -6.48
CA PRO A 14 -14.87 5.90 -5.11
C PRO A 14 -14.68 7.41 -5.04
N GLU A 15 -15.46 8.07 -4.17
CA GLU A 15 -15.32 9.51 -3.94
C GLU A 15 -13.91 9.87 -3.51
N THR A 16 -13.40 10.98 -4.04
CA THR A 16 -12.07 11.51 -3.70
C THR A 16 -11.98 11.75 -2.19
N ILE A 17 -11.09 11.05 -1.51
CA ILE A 17 -10.89 11.21 -0.07
C ILE A 17 -10.28 12.59 0.18
N PRO A 18 -10.84 13.43 1.09
CA PRO A 18 -10.28 14.73 1.40
C PRO A 18 -8.83 14.58 1.89
N GLY A 19 -7.89 15.24 1.20
CA GLY A 19 -6.47 15.28 1.58
C GLY A 19 -5.53 14.36 0.80
N ILE A 20 -6.02 13.53 -0.14
CA ILE A 20 -5.17 12.81 -1.10
C ILE A 20 -5.49 13.37 -2.48
N PRO A 21 -4.56 14.10 -3.14
CA PRO A 21 -4.73 14.47 -4.54
C PRO A 21 -4.78 13.20 -5.38
N ASP A 22 -5.57 13.18 -6.42
CA ASP A 22 -5.89 12.04 -7.33
C ASP A 22 -4.85 10.90 -7.26
N ALA A 23 -5.13 9.87 -6.43
CA ALA A 23 -4.21 8.74 -6.24
C ALA A 23 -3.86 8.11 -7.59
N VAL A 24 -2.58 7.86 -7.83
CA VAL A 24 -2.06 7.35 -9.11
C VAL A 24 -2.52 5.91 -9.33
N ALA A 25 -2.60 5.12 -8.26
CA ALA A 25 -3.08 3.75 -8.33
C ALA A 25 -3.98 3.42 -7.12
N ILE A 26 -5.20 2.98 -7.43
CA ILE A 26 -6.12 2.42 -6.44
C ILE A 26 -6.37 0.97 -6.83
N VAL A 27 -6.12 0.04 -5.90
CA VAL A 27 -6.42 -1.37 -6.07
C VAL A 27 -7.20 -1.90 -4.86
N GLN A 28 -8.11 -2.82 -5.12
CA GLN A 28 -8.94 -3.45 -4.08
C GLN A 28 -8.87 -4.97 -4.18
N ARG A 29 -8.94 -5.63 -3.02
CA ARG A 29 -9.05 -7.08 -2.93
C ARG A 29 -9.89 -7.47 -1.73
N THR A 30 -10.76 -8.47 -1.91
CA THR A 30 -11.41 -9.15 -0.79
C THR A 30 -10.52 -10.29 -0.32
N VAL A 31 -10.15 -10.26 0.96
CA VAL A 31 -9.32 -11.25 1.66
C VAL A 31 -10.23 -12.09 2.54
N GLN A 32 -10.10 -13.42 2.50
CA GLN A 32 -10.93 -14.36 3.27
C GLN A 32 -10.40 -14.52 4.71
N ALA A 33 -10.13 -13.39 5.35
CA ALA A 33 -9.70 -13.27 6.73
C ALA A 33 -10.34 -12.03 7.38
N PRO A 34 -10.63 -12.03 8.69
CA PRO A 34 -11.19 -10.87 9.38
C PRO A 34 -10.16 -9.72 9.47
N PRO A 35 -10.60 -8.46 9.72
CA PRO A 35 -9.75 -7.27 9.68
C PRO A 35 -8.54 -7.32 10.62
N ASP A 36 -8.66 -7.90 11.79
CA ASP A 36 -7.57 -8.06 12.75
C ASP A 36 -6.42 -8.93 12.21
N ARG A 37 -6.74 -10.00 11.47
CA ARG A 37 -5.73 -10.84 10.84
C ARG A 37 -5.05 -10.17 9.66
N VAL A 38 -5.82 -9.47 8.82
CA VAL A 38 -5.24 -8.70 7.73
C VAL A 38 -4.34 -7.60 8.29
N PHE A 39 -4.78 -6.94 9.35
CA PHE A 39 -3.98 -5.91 10.01
C PHE A 39 -2.72 -6.47 10.67
N ALA A 40 -2.76 -7.67 11.22
CA ALA A 40 -1.58 -8.33 11.80
C ALA A 40 -0.45 -8.48 10.76
N VAL A 41 -0.78 -8.76 9.48
CA VAL A 41 0.23 -8.80 8.40
C VAL A 41 0.80 -7.40 8.12
N LEU A 42 -0.03 -6.36 8.14
CA LEU A 42 0.44 -4.97 7.99
C LEU A 42 1.27 -4.51 9.20
N ALA A 43 0.95 -5.01 10.39
CA ALA A 43 1.65 -4.68 11.63
C ALA A 43 2.96 -5.46 11.83
N ASP A 44 3.20 -6.50 11.05
CA ASP A 44 4.48 -7.21 11.04
C ASP A 44 5.41 -6.64 9.97
N GLY A 45 6.21 -5.65 10.35
CA GLY A 45 7.16 -5.00 9.44
C GLY A 45 8.21 -5.96 8.86
N TRP A 46 8.53 -7.07 9.52
CA TRP A 46 9.51 -8.03 9.02
C TRP A 46 9.01 -8.83 7.83
N THR A 47 7.70 -9.01 7.68
CA THR A 47 7.09 -9.73 6.55
C THR A 47 6.90 -8.85 5.30
N TYR A 48 7.24 -7.55 5.34
CA TYR A 48 7.00 -6.63 4.22
C TYR A 48 7.65 -7.08 2.92
N SER A 49 8.85 -7.66 2.96
CA SER A 49 9.52 -8.20 1.75
C SER A 49 8.78 -9.39 1.13
N ASP A 50 7.93 -10.06 1.87
CA ASP A 50 7.23 -11.26 1.40
C ASP A 50 6.02 -10.89 0.53
N TRP A 51 5.40 -9.74 0.80
CA TRP A 51 4.20 -9.34 0.09
C TRP A 51 4.32 -8.02 -0.69
N VAL A 52 5.16 -7.07 -0.29
CA VAL A 52 5.37 -5.81 -1.04
C VAL A 52 6.30 -6.06 -2.22
N VAL A 53 5.75 -6.08 -3.43
CA VAL A 53 6.52 -6.24 -4.66
C VAL A 53 7.44 -5.05 -4.88
N GLY A 54 8.74 -5.32 -5.04
CA GLY A 54 9.78 -4.30 -5.20
C GLY A 54 10.60 -4.06 -3.93
N THR A 55 10.16 -4.54 -2.77
CA THR A 55 10.97 -4.59 -1.55
C THR A 55 11.84 -5.84 -1.59
N ALA A 56 13.16 -5.65 -1.58
CA ALA A 56 14.11 -6.76 -1.70
C ALA A 56 14.46 -7.39 -0.35
N HIS A 57 14.57 -6.58 0.70
CA HIS A 57 14.97 -7.05 2.02
C HIS A 57 14.64 -6.03 3.11
N ILE A 58 14.11 -6.48 4.25
CA ILE A 58 13.93 -5.67 5.45
C ILE A 58 15.22 -5.71 6.26
N ARG A 59 15.74 -4.54 6.60
CA ARG A 59 16.99 -4.37 7.33
C ARG A 59 16.77 -4.17 8.81
N ASP A 60 15.71 -3.42 9.14
CA ASP A 60 15.36 -3.07 10.50
C ASP A 60 13.90 -2.59 10.58
N VAL A 61 13.27 -2.78 11.72
CA VAL A 61 11.91 -2.33 12.03
C VAL A 61 11.95 -1.68 13.40
N ASP A 62 11.52 -0.44 13.49
CA ASP A 62 11.47 0.28 14.76
C ASP A 62 10.60 -0.48 15.78
N PRO A 63 11.01 -0.56 17.07
CA PRO A 63 10.25 -1.27 18.11
C PRO A 63 8.81 -0.79 18.27
N GLY A 64 8.52 0.47 17.87
CA GLY A 64 7.20 1.08 17.93
C GLY A 64 6.30 0.78 16.72
N TRP A 65 6.77 0.01 15.73
CA TRP A 65 5.98 -0.29 14.53
C TRP A 65 4.66 -1.01 14.89
N PRO A 66 3.52 -0.64 14.30
CA PRO A 66 3.25 0.38 13.28
C PRO A 66 2.72 1.73 13.87
N ALA A 67 3.20 2.17 15.02
CA ALA A 67 2.77 3.45 15.58
C ALA A 67 3.18 4.63 14.69
N PRO A 68 2.41 5.73 14.64
CA PRO A 68 2.80 6.93 13.90
C PRO A 68 4.21 7.42 14.28
N GLY A 69 5.02 7.73 13.27
CA GLY A 69 6.42 8.12 13.40
C GLY A 69 7.43 6.96 13.36
N SER A 70 6.99 5.71 13.56
CA SER A 70 7.87 4.54 13.44
C SER A 70 8.27 4.27 12.00
N LYS A 71 9.43 3.64 11.81
CA LYS A 71 10.04 3.40 10.51
C LYS A 71 10.30 1.93 10.27
N LEU A 72 10.24 1.58 9.00
CA LEU A 72 10.67 0.31 8.44
C LEU A 72 11.80 0.61 7.46
N HIS A 73 12.98 0.05 7.70
CA HIS A 73 14.17 0.24 6.89
C HIS A 73 14.34 -0.93 5.92
N HIS A 74 14.38 -0.64 4.63
CA HIS A 74 14.40 -1.67 3.61
C HIS A 74 15.40 -1.36 2.49
N LYS A 75 15.64 -2.37 1.65
CA LYS A 75 16.29 -2.21 0.35
C LYS A 75 15.22 -2.36 -0.72
N ALA A 76 15.17 -1.41 -1.65
CA ALA A 76 14.28 -1.43 -2.79
C ALA A 76 15.09 -1.47 -4.10
N GLY A 77 14.51 -2.08 -5.14
CA GLY A 77 15.12 -2.16 -6.47
C GLY A 77 15.83 -3.48 -6.78
N PRO A 78 16.12 -3.73 -8.07
CA PRO A 78 16.81 -4.94 -8.53
C PRO A 78 18.29 -4.93 -8.15
N TRP A 79 18.82 -6.09 -7.77
CA TRP A 79 20.27 -6.25 -7.59
C TRP A 79 21.02 -6.04 -8.94
N PRO A 80 22.17 -5.33 -9.00
CA PRO A 80 22.97 -4.78 -7.91
C PRO A 80 22.59 -3.34 -7.49
N LEU A 81 21.56 -2.73 -8.05
CA LEU A 81 21.16 -1.34 -7.88
C LEU A 81 20.19 -1.13 -6.71
N SER A 82 20.14 -2.06 -5.74
CA SER A 82 19.25 -1.89 -4.58
C SER A 82 19.67 -0.69 -3.73
N LEU A 83 18.72 0.21 -3.50
CA LEU A 83 18.89 1.44 -2.72
C LEU A 83 18.40 1.22 -1.28
N HIS A 84 19.06 1.88 -0.33
CA HIS A 84 18.63 1.92 1.06
C HIS A 84 17.54 2.98 1.19
N ASP A 85 16.39 2.59 1.69
CA ASP A 85 15.28 3.48 1.87
C ASP A 85 14.49 3.15 3.15
N SER A 86 13.49 3.98 3.46
CA SER A 86 12.64 3.77 4.62
C SER A 86 11.20 4.13 4.31
N SER A 87 10.28 3.42 4.95
CA SER A 87 8.86 3.79 5.02
C SER A 87 8.56 4.26 6.44
N THR A 88 7.84 5.37 6.57
CA THR A 88 7.47 5.96 7.87
C THR A 88 5.95 5.92 8.00
N VAL A 89 5.44 5.39 9.12
CA VAL A 89 4.00 5.44 9.41
C VAL A 89 3.59 6.87 9.74
N VAL A 90 2.60 7.39 9.03
CA VAL A 90 2.03 8.73 9.24
C VAL A 90 0.81 8.66 10.14
N ALA A 91 -0.05 7.67 9.89
CA ALA A 91 -1.26 7.43 10.66
C ALA A 91 -1.57 5.93 10.70
N CYS A 92 -2.09 5.47 11.83
CA CYS A 92 -2.48 4.08 12.01
C CYS A 92 -3.70 3.99 12.92
N GLU A 93 -4.76 3.38 12.40
CA GLU A 93 -5.94 2.94 13.16
C GLU A 93 -5.98 1.42 13.12
N PRO A 94 -5.66 0.70 14.21
CA PRO A 94 -5.63 -0.75 14.23
C PRO A 94 -6.90 -1.38 13.66
N ASN A 95 -6.74 -2.38 12.79
CA ASN A 95 -7.80 -3.12 12.11
C ASN A 95 -8.65 -2.29 11.13
N ARG A 96 -8.30 -1.03 10.87
CA ARG A 96 -9.08 -0.12 9.99
C ARG A 96 -8.23 0.54 8.91
N SER A 97 -7.11 1.14 9.27
CA SER A 97 -6.29 1.83 8.26
C SER A 97 -4.84 1.99 8.70
N MET A 98 -3.94 2.09 7.71
CA MET A 98 -2.56 2.47 7.90
C MET A 98 -2.10 3.32 6.72
N THR A 99 -1.48 4.47 7.03
CA THR A 99 -0.91 5.39 6.03
C THR A 99 0.58 5.53 6.28
N MET A 100 1.36 5.40 5.22
CA MET A 100 2.83 5.50 5.26
C MET A 100 3.34 6.44 4.18
N THR A 101 4.39 7.18 4.48
CA THR A 101 5.28 7.77 3.50
C THR A 101 6.34 6.75 3.11
N VAL A 102 6.56 6.54 1.82
CA VAL A 102 7.50 5.58 1.26
C VAL A 102 8.55 6.34 0.48
N GLY A 103 9.81 6.24 0.89
CA GLY A 103 10.94 6.75 0.13
C GLY A 103 11.28 5.81 -1.02
N LEU A 104 11.78 6.39 -2.12
CA LEU A 104 12.30 5.72 -3.31
C LEU A 104 13.47 6.51 -3.87
N TRP A 105 14.43 6.84 -3.00
CA TRP A 105 15.58 7.66 -3.42
C TRP A 105 16.40 6.98 -4.53
N PRO A 106 16.85 7.69 -5.60
CA PRO A 106 16.64 9.11 -5.92
C PRO A 106 15.35 9.40 -6.71
N LEU A 107 14.45 8.44 -6.84
CA LEU A 107 13.27 8.50 -7.70
C LEU A 107 12.14 9.34 -7.13
N GLY A 108 12.11 9.53 -5.80
CA GLY A 108 11.12 10.39 -5.16
C GLY A 108 10.58 9.84 -3.85
N GLU A 109 9.39 10.31 -3.50
CA GLU A 109 8.64 9.95 -2.31
C GLU A 109 7.16 9.79 -2.66
N GLY A 110 6.50 8.85 -2.01
CA GLY A 110 5.09 8.59 -2.20
C GLY A 110 4.37 8.34 -0.88
N THR A 111 3.05 8.34 -0.94
CA THR A 111 2.17 7.94 0.15
C THR A 111 1.44 6.67 -0.23
N VAL A 112 1.42 5.71 0.67
CA VAL A 112 0.61 4.49 0.56
C VAL A 112 -0.37 4.45 1.72
N LYS A 113 -1.66 4.27 1.41
CA LYS A 113 -2.72 4.10 2.40
C LYS A 113 -3.41 2.77 2.19
N PHE A 114 -3.55 2.01 3.26
CA PHE A 114 -4.39 0.82 3.34
C PHE A 114 -5.65 1.13 4.12
N GLU A 115 -6.80 0.70 3.61
CA GLU A 115 -8.09 0.75 4.28
C GLU A 115 -8.66 -0.66 4.36
N LEU A 116 -9.15 -1.03 5.54
CA LEU A 116 -9.69 -2.33 5.85
C LEU A 116 -11.17 -2.19 6.23
N GLU A 117 -12.05 -2.75 5.42
CA GLU A 117 -13.48 -2.74 5.65
C GLU A 117 -13.99 -4.19 5.80
N PRO A 118 -14.79 -4.51 6.83
CA PRO A 118 -15.44 -5.80 6.92
C PRO A 118 -16.27 -6.10 5.64
N ALA A 119 -16.08 -7.26 5.05
CA ALA A 119 -16.79 -7.73 3.85
C ALA A 119 -17.54 -9.04 4.13
N GLY A 120 -18.28 -9.08 5.23
CA GLY A 120 -18.96 -10.26 5.75
C GLY A 120 -18.36 -10.73 7.08
N ALA A 121 -18.81 -11.91 7.56
CA ALA A 121 -18.46 -12.41 8.90
C ALA A 121 -16.96 -12.76 9.08
N ALA A 122 -16.26 -13.10 8.01
CA ALA A 122 -14.88 -13.57 8.08
C ALA A 122 -14.05 -13.14 6.85
N ALA A 123 -14.40 -12.01 6.25
CA ALA A 123 -13.69 -11.46 5.10
C ALA A 123 -13.49 -9.94 5.26
N THR A 124 -12.45 -9.41 4.64
CA THR A 124 -12.07 -8.00 4.66
C THR A 124 -11.89 -7.50 3.24
N ARG A 125 -12.49 -6.36 2.90
CA ARG A 125 -12.13 -5.60 1.72
C ARG A 125 -10.92 -4.74 2.06
N VAL A 126 -9.83 -4.96 1.36
CA VAL A 126 -8.61 -4.17 1.48
C VAL A 126 -8.54 -3.25 0.27
N THR A 127 -8.45 -1.94 0.53
CA THR A 127 -8.18 -0.92 -0.50
C THR A 127 -6.79 -0.36 -0.26
N MET A 128 -5.95 -0.38 -1.30
CA MET A 128 -4.62 0.23 -1.30
C MET A 128 -4.65 1.42 -2.24
N HIS A 129 -4.32 2.59 -1.70
CA HIS A 129 -4.11 3.83 -2.43
C HIS A 129 -2.62 4.11 -2.47
N GLU A 130 -2.10 4.44 -3.63
CA GLU A 130 -0.69 4.85 -3.79
C GLU A 130 -0.61 6.11 -4.64
N ASP A 131 0.13 7.10 -4.14
CA ASP A 131 0.38 8.36 -4.82
C ASP A 131 1.85 8.76 -4.68
N PHE A 132 2.46 9.20 -5.79
CA PHE A 132 3.82 9.74 -5.81
C PHE A 132 3.76 11.25 -5.98
N HIS A 133 4.25 11.98 -4.98
CA HIS A 133 4.14 13.42 -4.91
C HIS A 133 5.48 14.16 -4.90
N ALA A 134 6.61 13.45 -4.95
CA ALA A 134 7.94 14.05 -5.02
C ALA A 134 8.90 13.29 -5.94
N GLY A 135 9.85 14.02 -6.56
CA GLY A 135 10.94 13.49 -7.37
C GLY A 135 10.60 13.20 -8.84
N PRO A 136 11.54 12.57 -9.58
CA PRO A 136 11.41 12.30 -11.00
C PRO A 136 10.20 11.42 -11.37
N LEU A 137 9.73 10.57 -10.47
CA LEU A 137 8.55 9.71 -10.71
C LEU A 137 7.27 10.52 -10.97
N GLN A 138 7.14 11.74 -10.41
CA GLN A 138 6.02 12.63 -10.77
C GLN A 138 5.97 12.94 -12.27
N TRP A 139 7.13 13.11 -12.90
CA TRP A 139 7.24 13.51 -14.30
C TRP A 139 7.14 12.33 -15.25
N MET A 140 7.35 11.11 -14.75
CA MET A 140 7.21 9.85 -15.49
C MET A 140 5.78 9.32 -15.49
N ARG A 141 4.79 10.12 -15.10
CA ARG A 141 3.36 9.75 -15.15
C ARG A 141 2.92 9.55 -16.59
N ASN A 142 2.99 8.33 -17.05
CA ASN A 142 2.45 7.89 -18.32
C ASN A 142 1.65 6.59 -18.14
N LYS A 143 0.78 6.29 -19.10
CA LYS A 143 -0.10 5.11 -19.02
C LYS A 143 0.63 3.78 -18.81
N ILE A 144 1.88 3.66 -19.22
CA ILE A 144 2.68 2.45 -19.07
C ILE A 144 3.13 2.29 -17.62
N ASN A 145 3.62 3.37 -16.99
CA ASN A 145 4.03 3.35 -15.59
C ASN A 145 2.83 3.12 -14.67
N ASP A 146 1.69 3.74 -14.96
CA ASP A 146 0.44 3.53 -14.21
C ASP A 146 -0.01 2.06 -14.29
N LEU A 147 0.12 1.42 -15.45
CA LEU A 147 -0.22 0.01 -15.62
C LEU A 147 0.75 -0.92 -14.86
N VAL A 148 2.05 -0.64 -14.88
CA VAL A 148 3.07 -1.42 -14.15
C VAL A 148 2.83 -1.30 -12.65
N LEU A 149 2.60 -0.07 -12.16
CA LEU A 149 2.30 0.21 -10.76
C LEU A 149 1.02 -0.51 -10.31
N HIS A 150 -0.03 -0.41 -11.10
CA HIS A 150 -1.30 -1.08 -10.81
C HIS A 150 -1.14 -2.61 -10.71
N ARG A 151 -0.43 -3.25 -11.66
CA ARG A 151 -0.15 -4.69 -11.63
C ARG A 151 0.70 -5.09 -10.42
N ARG A 152 1.71 -4.30 -10.07
CA ARG A 152 2.52 -4.48 -8.88
C ARG A 152 1.68 -4.48 -7.62
N ASN A 153 0.74 -3.52 -7.51
CA ASN A 153 -0.11 -3.37 -6.33
C ASN A 153 -1.15 -4.49 -6.23
N ILE A 154 -1.70 -4.96 -7.35
CA ILE A 154 -2.55 -6.16 -7.39
C ILE A 154 -1.79 -7.37 -6.86
N GLU A 155 -0.56 -7.59 -7.31
CA GLU A 155 0.26 -8.72 -6.85
C GLU A 155 0.65 -8.58 -5.37
N SER A 156 0.95 -7.38 -4.89
CA SER A 156 1.20 -7.11 -3.47
C SER A 156 0.00 -7.47 -2.61
N LEU A 157 -1.21 -7.02 -2.98
CA LEU A 157 -2.44 -7.39 -2.26
C LEU A 157 -2.77 -8.89 -2.36
N ARG A 158 -2.41 -9.56 -3.46
CA ARG A 158 -2.57 -11.01 -3.57
C ARG A 158 -1.68 -11.74 -2.56
N ARG A 159 -0.42 -11.37 -2.45
CA ARG A 159 0.53 -11.98 -1.49
C ARG A 159 0.14 -11.70 -0.05
N LEU A 160 -0.28 -10.48 0.26
CA LEU A 160 -0.80 -10.12 1.58
C LEU A 160 -2.00 -11.00 1.96
N ALA A 161 -2.94 -11.20 1.02
CA ALA A 161 -4.09 -12.08 1.21
C ALA A 161 -3.64 -13.52 1.49
N ASP A 162 -2.69 -14.06 0.69
CA ASP A 162 -2.17 -15.40 0.87
C ASP A 162 -1.59 -15.62 2.27
N ILE A 163 -0.90 -14.62 2.84
CA ILE A 163 -0.35 -14.70 4.22
C ILE A 163 -1.49 -14.69 5.23
N ALA A 164 -2.39 -13.71 5.16
CA ALA A 164 -3.49 -13.56 6.12
C ALA A 164 -4.44 -14.78 6.13
N GLU A 165 -4.68 -15.38 4.97
CA GLU A 165 -5.56 -16.56 4.81
C GLU A 165 -4.90 -17.85 5.30
N ARG A 166 -3.58 -18.04 5.13
CA ARG A 166 -2.83 -19.22 5.62
C ARG A 166 -2.78 -19.26 7.15
N GLU A 167 -2.63 -18.14 7.83
CA GLU A 167 -2.66 -18.08 9.28
C GLU A 167 -4.01 -18.53 9.84
N LYS A 168 -5.11 -18.25 9.11
CA LYS A 168 -6.44 -18.76 9.45
C LYS A 168 -6.47 -20.29 9.47
N ALA A 169 -5.87 -20.94 8.47
CA ALA A 169 -5.86 -22.40 8.37
C ALA A 169 -5.07 -23.06 9.51
N ARG A 170 -3.93 -22.47 9.93
CA ARG A 170 -3.11 -22.98 11.04
C ARG A 170 -3.76 -22.93 12.40
N ASN A 171 -4.65 -21.99 12.66
CA ASN A 171 -5.31 -21.83 13.94
C ASN A 171 -6.64 -22.61 14.05
N LEU A 172 -7.04 -23.32 12.98
CA LEU A 172 -8.22 -24.18 12.94
C LEU A 172 -7.84 -25.67 12.95
N SER A 173 -6.55 -26.00 12.89
CA SER A 173 -6.00 -27.37 12.98
C SER A 173 -5.43 -27.64 14.36
#